data_a1003a68641d8c65fb69bb3f1e2bf1d4
#
_entry.id   a1003a68641d8c65fb69bb3f1e2bf1d4
#
_cell.length_a   1.000
_cell.length_b   1.000
_cell.length_c   1.000
_cell.angle_alpha   90.00
_cell.angle_beta   90.00
_cell.angle_gamma   90.00
#
_symmetry.space_group_name_H-M   'P 1'
#
loop_
_entity.id
_entity.type
_entity.pdbx_description
1 polymer ?
#
loop_
_entity_poly.entity_id
_entity_poly.type
_entity_poly.pdbx_seq_one_letter_code
_entity_poly.pdbx_strand_id
1 'polypeptide(L)'
;MRNFIANFVRILGIRKEFAGNRVNEHGNVPRCGVVPMFSYLEVIALGITAEAFGFDSENPLFHRLQHESKKELPNLISRRQFNARRKMTGRLAEEIRKDVAVAIDGSEEVFCIDSKPVKVCQNARAKRRAMGRDNLDATPD
;
A
#
# COMPACT_ATOMS: atom_id res chain seq x y z
N MET A 1 10.79 -7.69 14.70
CA MET A 1 9.89 -6.56 14.42
C MET A 1 10.46 -5.15 14.66
N ARG A 2 11.53 -4.96 15.45
CA ARG A 2 12.10 -3.60 15.72
C ARG A 2 12.34 -2.78 14.45
N ASN A 3 13.01 -3.34 13.44
CA ASN A 3 13.26 -2.64 12.17
C ASN A 3 11.97 -2.35 11.38
N PHE A 4 10.95 -3.19 11.50
CA PHE A 4 9.64 -2.98 10.90
C PHE A 4 8.98 -1.73 11.48
N ILE A 5 8.91 -1.61 12.80
CA ILE A 5 8.32 -0.45 13.47
C ILE A 5 9.08 0.83 13.15
N ALA A 6 10.43 0.79 13.15
CA ALA A 6 11.23 1.95 12.77
C ALA A 6 10.94 2.43 11.35
N ASN A 7 10.83 1.52 10.38
CA ASN A 7 10.45 1.86 9.01
C ASN A 7 9.00 2.35 8.90
N PHE A 8 8.08 1.74 9.64
CA PHE A 8 6.70 2.21 9.70
C PHE A 8 6.62 3.67 10.15
N VAL A 9 7.31 4.03 11.23
CA VAL A 9 7.35 5.41 11.75
C VAL A 9 7.97 6.37 10.73
N ARG A 10 9.05 5.95 10.07
CA ARG A 10 9.71 6.75 9.02
C ARG A 10 8.79 6.98 7.82
N ILE A 11 8.15 5.93 7.32
CA ILE A 11 7.20 6.02 6.19
C ILE A 11 6.00 6.88 6.57
N LEU A 12 5.49 6.74 7.79
CA LEU A 12 4.40 7.57 8.29
C LEU A 12 4.79 9.05 8.32
N GLY A 13 6.01 9.39 8.76
CA GLY A 13 6.53 10.74 8.73
C GLY A 13 6.54 11.34 7.33
N ILE A 14 7.12 10.63 6.36
CA ILE A 14 7.13 11.04 4.95
C ILE A 14 5.68 11.23 4.43
N ARG A 15 4.77 10.29 4.73
CA ARG A 15 3.38 10.41 4.30
C ARG A 15 2.65 11.59 4.88
N LYS A 16 2.94 11.96 6.13
CA LYS A 16 2.38 13.17 6.75
C LYS A 16 2.84 14.43 6.04
N GLU A 17 4.12 14.52 5.70
CA GLU A 17 4.69 15.64 4.98
C GLU A 17 4.02 15.85 3.60
N PHE A 18 3.85 14.77 2.82
CA PHE A 18 3.28 14.84 1.48
C PHE A 18 1.73 14.81 1.44
N ALA A 19 1.05 14.47 2.54
CA ALA A 19 -0.40 14.47 2.59
C ALA A 19 -1.01 15.88 2.52
N GLY A 20 -0.30 16.88 3.05
CA GLY A 20 -0.74 18.28 3.01
C GLY A 20 -2.17 18.47 3.55
N ASN A 21 -2.96 19.24 2.82
CA ASN A 21 -4.36 19.55 3.19
C ASN A 21 -5.37 18.40 2.94
N ARG A 22 -4.92 17.24 2.43
CA ARG A 22 -5.78 16.09 2.14
C ARG A 22 -6.22 15.35 3.40
N VAL A 23 -5.50 15.57 4.50
CA VAL A 23 -5.79 14.97 5.80
C VAL A 23 -5.80 16.03 6.90
N ASN A 24 -6.49 15.71 7.99
CA ASN A 24 -6.47 16.56 9.19
C ASN A 24 -5.16 16.33 10.00
N GLU A 25 -4.99 17.06 11.10
CA GLU A 25 -3.83 16.95 12.01
C GLU A 25 -3.58 15.52 12.53
N HIS A 26 -4.64 14.69 12.61
CA HIS A 26 -4.57 13.29 13.04
C HIS A 26 -4.27 12.31 11.90
N GLY A 27 -4.07 12.78 10.66
CA GLY A 27 -3.80 11.92 9.51
C GLY A 27 -5.02 11.22 8.93
N ASN A 28 -6.21 11.76 9.18
CA ASN A 28 -7.47 11.23 8.66
C ASN A 28 -8.06 12.16 7.59
N VAL A 29 -8.68 11.56 6.58
CA VAL A 29 -9.47 12.31 5.59
C VAL A 29 -10.65 12.99 6.31
N PRO A 30 -10.88 14.28 6.10
CA PRO A 30 -12.02 14.99 6.70
C PRO A 30 -13.33 14.33 6.30
N ARG A 31 -14.10 13.92 7.30
CA ARG A 31 -15.43 13.33 7.11
C ARG A 31 -16.29 13.53 8.36
N CYS A 32 -17.60 13.43 8.21
CA CYS A 32 -18.53 13.37 9.34
C CYS A 32 -18.39 12.02 10.08
N GLY A 33 -18.56 12.05 11.40
CA GLY A 33 -18.58 10.87 12.25
C GLY A 33 -17.35 10.73 13.15
N VAL A 34 -17.19 9.57 13.75
CA VAL A 34 -16.11 9.28 14.70
C VAL A 34 -14.76 9.30 14.02
N VAL A 35 -13.81 10.03 14.61
CA VAL A 35 -12.42 10.09 14.14
C VAL A 35 -11.72 8.77 14.46
N PRO A 36 -11.16 8.07 13.45
CA PRO A 36 -10.44 6.84 13.69
C PRO A 36 -9.16 7.07 14.50
N MET A 37 -8.96 6.31 15.58
CA MET A 37 -7.73 6.37 16.37
C MET A 37 -6.51 5.85 15.60
N PHE A 38 -6.67 4.78 14.81
CA PHE A 38 -5.68 4.34 13.84
C PHE A 38 -5.97 5.05 12.53
N SER A 39 -5.17 6.04 12.19
CA SER A 39 -5.45 6.98 11.09
C SER A 39 -5.35 6.34 9.70
N TYR A 40 -5.89 7.02 8.69
CA TYR A 40 -5.76 6.59 7.29
C TYR A 40 -4.30 6.60 6.82
N LEU A 41 -3.49 7.56 7.28
CA LEU A 41 -2.06 7.57 6.95
C LEU A 41 -1.33 6.39 7.59
N GLU A 42 -1.71 5.98 8.80
CA GLU A 42 -1.15 4.78 9.44
C GLU A 42 -1.52 3.50 8.67
N VAL A 43 -2.74 3.42 8.14
CA VAL A 43 -3.15 2.30 7.26
C VAL A 43 -2.27 2.23 6.01
N ILE A 44 -2.03 3.38 5.36
CA ILE A 44 -1.19 3.45 4.16
C ILE A 44 0.26 3.10 4.51
N ALA A 45 0.82 3.69 5.57
CA ALA A 45 2.19 3.44 6.00
C ALA A 45 2.41 1.96 6.38
N LEU A 46 1.45 1.35 7.09
CA LEU A 46 1.51 -0.06 7.45
C LEU A 46 1.50 -0.97 6.22
N GLY A 47 0.66 -0.68 5.23
CA GLY A 47 0.62 -1.42 3.97
C GLY A 47 1.94 -1.38 3.22
N ILE A 48 2.52 -0.19 3.04
CA ILE A 48 3.81 -0.01 2.36
C ILE A 48 4.94 -0.70 3.11
N THR A 49 4.95 -0.59 4.44
CA THR A 49 5.98 -1.25 5.26
C THR A 49 5.87 -2.77 5.14
N ALA A 50 4.65 -3.32 5.13
CA ALA A 50 4.43 -4.75 4.96
C ALA A 50 4.96 -5.25 3.62
N GLU A 51 4.68 -4.54 2.54
CA GLU A 51 5.19 -4.85 1.20
C GLU A 51 6.73 -4.78 1.15
N ALA A 52 7.33 -3.73 1.72
CA ALA A 52 8.79 -3.58 1.78
C ALA A 52 9.49 -4.70 2.58
N PHE A 53 8.80 -5.31 3.54
CA PHE A 53 9.32 -6.44 4.33
C PHE A 53 8.91 -7.81 3.79
N GLY A 54 8.30 -7.87 2.60
CA GLY A 54 7.95 -9.12 1.94
C GLY A 54 6.79 -9.88 2.58
N PHE A 55 5.86 -9.17 3.22
CA PHE A 55 4.64 -9.80 3.72
C PHE A 55 3.62 -9.95 2.57
N ASP A 56 3.56 -11.11 1.97
CA ASP A 56 2.63 -11.41 0.86
C ASP A 56 1.17 -11.53 1.33
N SER A 57 0.94 -11.66 2.64
CA SER A 57 -0.39 -11.84 3.21
C SER A 57 -0.57 -11.07 4.51
N GLU A 58 -1.78 -10.55 4.71
CA GLU A 58 -2.16 -9.83 5.92
C GLU A 58 -2.21 -10.73 7.17
N ASN A 59 -2.48 -12.03 7.01
CA ASN A 59 -2.58 -12.96 8.15
C ASN A 59 -1.28 -13.05 8.97
N PRO A 60 -0.13 -13.43 8.39
CA PRO A 60 1.13 -13.50 9.13
C PRO A 60 1.57 -12.12 9.65
N LEU A 61 1.29 -11.04 8.91
CA LEU A 61 1.57 -9.69 9.37
C LEU A 61 0.83 -9.37 10.66
N PHE A 62 -0.50 -9.51 10.67
CA PHE A 62 -1.32 -9.18 11.85
C PHE A 62 -1.04 -10.10 13.03
N HIS A 63 -0.78 -11.38 12.79
CA HIS A 63 -0.36 -12.30 13.83
C HIS A 63 0.92 -11.80 14.52
N ARG A 64 1.95 -11.44 13.76
CA ARG A 64 3.19 -10.90 14.31
C ARG A 64 3.00 -9.57 15.03
N LEU A 65 2.26 -8.63 14.45
CA LEU A 65 2.02 -7.33 15.06
C LEU A 65 1.32 -7.44 16.41
N GLN A 66 0.33 -8.32 16.53
CA GLN A 66 -0.40 -8.55 17.78
C GLN A 66 0.46 -9.16 18.89
N HIS A 67 1.42 -10.01 18.52
CA HIS A 67 2.28 -10.68 19.50
C HIS A 67 3.55 -9.91 19.83
N GLU A 68 4.18 -9.30 18.83
CA GLU A 68 5.52 -8.71 18.99
C GLU A 68 5.50 -7.18 19.15
N SER A 69 4.45 -6.49 18.71
CA SER A 69 4.43 -5.03 18.61
C SER A 69 3.18 -4.38 19.24
N LYS A 70 2.51 -5.07 20.13
CA LYS A 70 1.30 -4.57 20.79
C LYS A 70 1.54 -3.29 21.60
N LYS A 71 2.74 -3.12 22.15
CA LYS A 71 3.12 -1.93 22.93
C LYS A 71 3.39 -0.73 22.04
N GLU A 72 4.01 -0.95 20.88
CA GLU A 72 4.38 0.08 19.91
C GLU A 72 3.18 0.55 19.09
N LEU A 73 2.19 -0.33 18.88
CA LEU A 73 0.97 -0.04 18.12
C LEU A 73 -0.30 -0.30 18.96
N PRO A 74 -0.54 0.51 20.01
CA PRO A 74 -1.65 0.27 20.94
C PRO A 74 -3.02 0.41 20.28
N ASN A 75 -3.13 1.21 19.23
CA ASN A 75 -4.38 1.46 18.50
C ASN A 75 -4.52 0.62 17.22
N LEU A 76 -3.70 -0.44 17.08
CA LEU A 76 -3.76 -1.31 15.91
C LEU A 76 -5.17 -1.89 15.73
N ILE A 77 -5.73 -1.67 14.57
CA ILE A 77 -7.05 -2.17 14.19
C ILE A 77 -7.00 -3.67 13.82
N SER A 78 -8.16 -4.31 13.76
CA SER A 78 -8.24 -5.69 13.28
C SER A 78 -7.87 -5.80 11.79
N ARG A 79 -7.41 -6.99 11.37
CA ARG A 79 -7.12 -7.28 9.97
C ARG A 79 -8.30 -6.94 9.03
N ARG A 80 -9.54 -7.27 9.45
CA ARG A 80 -10.75 -6.96 8.66
C ARG A 80 -10.94 -5.46 8.47
N GLN A 81 -10.75 -4.68 9.53
CA GLN A 81 -10.83 -3.22 9.46
C GLN A 81 -9.71 -2.63 8.62
N PHE A 82 -8.49 -3.16 8.72
CA PHE A 82 -7.36 -2.76 7.91
C PHE A 82 -7.66 -2.95 6.42
N ASN A 83 -8.11 -4.14 6.03
CA ASN A 83 -8.45 -4.46 4.63
C ASN A 83 -9.54 -3.52 4.09
N ALA A 84 -10.61 -3.29 4.85
CA ALA A 84 -11.67 -2.38 4.46
C ALA A 84 -11.14 -0.94 4.27
N ARG A 85 -10.33 -0.45 5.21
CA ARG A 85 -9.76 0.91 5.13
C ARG A 85 -8.70 1.04 4.04
N ARG A 86 -7.87 0.02 3.81
CA ARG A 86 -6.89 0.01 2.72
C ARG A 86 -7.55 0.22 1.36
N LYS A 87 -8.69 -0.42 1.12
CA LYS A 87 -9.49 -0.19 -0.10
C LYS A 87 -9.97 1.25 -0.23
N MET A 88 -10.42 1.84 0.86
CA MET A 88 -10.89 3.23 0.88
C MET A 88 -9.77 4.26 0.70
N THR A 89 -8.55 3.94 1.15
CA THR A 89 -7.40 4.86 1.09
C THR A 89 -6.61 4.77 -0.20
N GLY A 90 -6.96 3.89 -1.13
CA GLY A 90 -6.21 3.66 -2.37
C GLY A 90 -5.96 4.93 -3.18
N ARG A 91 -6.97 5.78 -3.35
CA ARG A 91 -6.84 7.06 -4.04
C ARG A 91 -5.87 8.02 -3.33
N LEU A 92 -6.02 8.18 -2.02
CA LEU A 92 -5.13 9.02 -1.22
C LEU A 92 -3.67 8.52 -1.28
N ALA A 93 -3.48 7.20 -1.17
CA ALA A 93 -2.16 6.59 -1.28
C ALA A 93 -1.50 6.87 -2.62
N GLU A 94 -2.26 6.80 -3.71
CA GLU A 94 -1.76 7.05 -5.07
C GLU A 94 -1.43 8.53 -5.30
N GLU A 95 -2.25 9.44 -4.80
CA GLU A 95 -1.98 10.88 -4.87
C GLU A 95 -0.69 11.24 -4.12
N ILE A 96 -0.51 10.74 -2.90
CA ILE A 96 0.72 10.95 -2.12
C ILE A 96 1.93 10.30 -2.82
N ARG A 97 1.76 9.11 -3.41
CA ARG A 97 2.83 8.43 -4.15
C ARG A 97 3.34 9.28 -5.32
N LYS A 98 2.42 9.91 -6.07
CA LYS A 98 2.77 10.81 -7.17
C LYS A 98 3.57 12.02 -6.69
N ASP A 99 3.13 12.65 -5.60
CA ASP A 99 3.84 13.81 -5.05
C ASP A 99 5.25 13.44 -4.56
N VAL A 100 5.40 12.29 -3.93
CA VAL A 100 6.70 11.75 -3.51
C VAL A 100 7.57 11.46 -4.73
N ALA A 101 7.03 10.85 -5.78
CA ALA A 101 7.78 10.56 -7.01
C ALA A 101 8.30 11.85 -7.65
N VAL A 102 7.43 12.86 -7.80
CA VAL A 102 7.84 14.18 -8.34
C VAL A 102 8.95 14.81 -7.50
N ALA A 103 8.89 14.69 -6.18
CA ALA A 103 9.90 15.24 -5.27
C ALA A 103 11.26 14.49 -5.36
N ILE A 104 11.25 13.20 -5.70
CA ILE A 104 12.46 12.37 -5.84
C ILE A 104 13.06 12.56 -7.25
N ASP A 105 12.23 12.45 -8.29
CA ASP A 105 12.70 12.46 -9.68
C ASP A 105 13.14 13.85 -10.13
N GLY A 106 12.75 14.91 -9.40
CA GLY A 106 13.14 16.28 -9.74
C GLY A 106 12.75 16.64 -11.16
N SER A 107 13.73 17.13 -11.94
CA SER A 107 13.55 17.50 -13.34
C SER A 107 14.21 16.50 -14.32
N GLU A 108 14.41 15.25 -13.92
CA GLU A 108 14.97 14.24 -14.81
C GLU A 108 13.98 13.90 -15.93
N GLU A 109 14.39 14.16 -17.18
CA GLU A 109 13.59 13.88 -18.37
C GLU A 109 13.76 12.43 -18.88
N VAL A 110 14.62 11.64 -18.23
CA VAL A 110 14.95 10.27 -18.66
C VAL A 110 14.29 9.24 -17.74
N PHE A 111 13.38 8.48 -18.28
CA PHE A 111 12.70 7.39 -17.57
C PHE A 111 13.18 6.04 -18.09
N CYS A 112 13.57 5.14 -17.18
CA CYS A 112 13.81 3.73 -17.49
C CYS A 112 12.51 2.95 -17.30
N ILE A 113 11.99 2.33 -18.35
CA ILE A 113 10.85 1.42 -18.28
C ILE A 113 11.41 0.01 -18.33
N ASP A 114 11.33 -0.70 -17.20
CA ASP A 114 11.59 -2.13 -17.15
C ASP A 114 10.29 -2.87 -17.48
N SER A 115 10.22 -3.37 -18.72
CA SER A 115 9.11 -4.21 -19.19
C SER A 115 9.59 -5.64 -19.35
N LYS A 116 9.10 -6.53 -18.49
CA LYS A 116 9.31 -7.98 -18.62
C LYS A 116 8.05 -8.64 -19.13
N PRO A 117 8.10 -9.42 -20.22
CA PRO A 117 6.95 -10.22 -20.65
C PRO A 117 6.53 -11.16 -19.53
N VAL A 118 5.27 -11.07 -19.11
CA VAL A 118 4.70 -11.97 -18.10
C VAL A 118 3.90 -13.04 -18.81
N LYS A 119 4.24 -14.30 -18.55
CA LYS A 119 3.46 -15.43 -19.05
C LYS A 119 2.04 -15.40 -18.49
N VAL A 120 1.05 -15.22 -19.35
CA VAL A 120 -0.35 -15.06 -18.91
C VAL A 120 -0.97 -16.41 -18.53
N CYS A 121 -0.81 -17.44 -19.35
CA CYS A 121 -1.20 -18.82 -19.04
C CYS A 121 -0.72 -19.78 -20.14
N GLN A 122 -0.70 -21.08 -19.83
CA GLN A 122 -0.42 -22.11 -20.83
C GLN A 122 -1.57 -22.24 -21.83
N ASN A 123 -1.26 -22.56 -23.07
CA ASN A 123 -2.21 -22.72 -24.19
C ASN A 123 -3.46 -23.55 -23.84
N ALA A 124 -3.27 -24.66 -23.13
CA ALA A 124 -4.36 -25.52 -22.70
C ALA A 124 -5.38 -24.85 -21.76
N ARG A 125 -4.96 -23.80 -21.06
CA ARG A 125 -5.79 -23.05 -20.09
C ARG A 125 -6.27 -21.71 -20.62
N ALA A 126 -5.71 -21.21 -21.73
CA ALA A 126 -6.03 -19.92 -22.31
C ALA A 126 -7.53 -19.79 -22.64
N LYS A 127 -8.12 -20.86 -23.17
CA LYS A 127 -9.56 -20.91 -23.52
C LYS A 127 -10.51 -20.83 -22.33
N ARG A 128 -10.02 -21.15 -21.11
CA ARG A 128 -10.86 -21.17 -19.89
C ARG A 128 -10.78 -19.87 -19.09
N ARG A 129 -9.83 -18.99 -19.39
CA ARG A 129 -9.68 -17.71 -18.70
C ARG A 129 -10.11 -16.56 -19.59
N ALA A 130 -10.94 -15.67 -19.04
CA ALA A 130 -11.33 -14.44 -19.73
C ALA A 130 -10.15 -13.48 -19.92
N MET A 131 -9.20 -13.50 -18.97
CA MET A 131 -8.00 -12.69 -19.02
C MET A 131 -7.07 -13.12 -20.16
N GLY A 132 -6.81 -12.26 -21.11
CA GLY A 132 -5.98 -12.51 -22.28
C GLY A 132 -6.75 -12.90 -23.54
N ARG A 133 -8.08 -13.16 -23.46
CA ARG A 133 -8.88 -13.51 -24.64
C ARG A 133 -8.99 -12.37 -25.65
N ASP A 134 -9.07 -11.15 -25.15
CA ASP A 134 -9.25 -9.93 -25.96
C ASP A 134 -7.92 -9.20 -26.19
N ASN A 135 -6.81 -9.73 -25.71
CA ASN A 135 -5.48 -9.18 -25.89
C ASN A 135 -4.73 -10.02 -26.96
N LEU A 136 -4.77 -9.56 -28.19
CA LEU A 136 -4.15 -10.21 -29.34
C LEU A 136 -2.61 -10.27 -29.24
N ASP A 137 -2.02 -9.44 -28.38
CA ASP A 137 -0.56 -9.37 -28.16
C ASP A 137 -0.09 -10.29 -27.01
N ALA A 138 -1.01 -10.94 -26.30
CA ALA A 138 -0.67 -11.88 -25.26
C ALA A 138 -0.19 -13.20 -25.89
N THR A 139 1.08 -13.48 -25.81
CA THR A 139 1.68 -14.75 -26.21
C THR A 139 1.37 -15.80 -25.15
N PRO A 140 0.57 -16.83 -25.47
CA PRO A 140 0.44 -17.99 -24.59
C PRO A 140 1.74 -18.79 -24.59
N ASP A 141 2.02 -19.41 -23.47
CA ASP A 141 3.14 -20.38 -23.34
C ASP A 141 2.89 -21.64 -24.14
#